data_02d1533ca0df4f6346b85f4213e65bb3
#
_entry.id   02d1533ca0df4f6346b85f4213e65bb3
#
_cell.length_a   1.000
_cell.length_b   1.000
_cell.length_c   1.000
_cell.angle_alpha   90.00
_cell.angle_beta   90.00
_cell.angle_gamma   90.00
#
_symmetry.space_group_name_H-M   'P 1'
#
loop_
_entity.id
_entity.type
_entity.pdbx_description
1 polymer ?
#
loop_
_entity_poly.entity_id
_entity_poly.type
_entity_poly.pdbx_seq_one_letter_code
_entity_poly.pdbx_strand_id
1 'polypeptide(L)'
;INAVRYAFLELGVDDGIIVARTDSLGAGLTKQIAITNEEGDLGDQYNSFLDVEEISSENMNHGDVMISQNGKVVRPKRLPSNLYQFRKDTGEARCILDSITSLQNGADLIWIETEKPHIGQIAGMMDEIKKVVPNAKLVYNNSPSFNWTLSFRQQVFDSMSESGEDISSYERDDLMNEKYDDTDLAKKADDSIRSFQADASKEAGIFHHLITLPTYHTAALSTDNLAKEYFGSEGMLGYVANVQRKEIREGIACVKHQNMSGSDMGDDHKEYFAGDAALKAAGKDNTMNQF
;
A
#
# COMPACT_ATOMS: atom_id res chain seq x y z
N ILE A 1 -7.77 0.95 -18.59
CA ILE A 1 -8.03 -0.50 -18.49
C ILE A 1 -8.24 -1.06 -19.88
N ASN A 2 -9.24 -0.61 -20.64
CA ASN A 2 -9.53 -1.11 -21.99
C ASN A 2 -8.33 -1.05 -22.94
N ALA A 3 -7.55 0.04 -22.95
CA ALA A 3 -6.34 0.15 -23.77
C ALA A 3 -5.28 -0.91 -23.42
N VAL A 4 -5.09 -1.20 -22.13
CA VAL A 4 -4.14 -2.25 -21.67
C VAL A 4 -4.65 -3.64 -22.09
N ARG A 5 -5.93 -3.91 -21.91
CA ARG A 5 -6.54 -5.18 -22.32
C ARG A 5 -6.41 -5.38 -23.85
N TYR A 6 -6.62 -4.31 -24.62
CA TYR A 6 -6.44 -4.36 -26.05
C TYR A 6 -4.98 -4.64 -26.47
N ALA A 7 -4.01 -4.00 -25.79
CA ALA A 7 -2.59 -4.27 -26.01
C ALA A 7 -2.21 -5.73 -25.69
N PHE A 8 -2.78 -6.32 -24.63
CA PHE A 8 -2.58 -7.75 -24.35
C PHE A 8 -3.06 -8.63 -25.50
N LEU A 9 -4.26 -8.35 -26.02
CA LEU A 9 -4.80 -9.08 -27.16
C LEU A 9 -3.92 -8.95 -28.43
N GLU A 10 -3.46 -7.73 -28.74
CA GLU A 10 -2.56 -7.50 -29.88
C GLU A 10 -1.22 -8.22 -29.76
N LEU A 11 -0.70 -8.33 -28.55
CA LEU A 11 0.60 -8.96 -28.27
C LEU A 11 0.51 -10.46 -27.97
N GLY A 12 -0.70 -11.04 -27.99
CA GLY A 12 -0.92 -12.45 -27.64
C GLY A 12 -0.61 -12.79 -26.20
N VAL A 13 -0.81 -11.85 -25.28
CA VAL A 13 -0.63 -12.05 -23.83
C VAL A 13 -1.94 -12.50 -23.24
N ASP A 14 -2.12 -13.81 -23.07
CA ASP A 14 -3.39 -14.41 -22.63
C ASP A 14 -3.54 -14.43 -21.11
N ASP A 15 -2.42 -14.36 -20.36
CA ASP A 15 -2.35 -14.46 -18.90
C ASP A 15 -2.08 -13.11 -18.18
N GLY A 16 -2.15 -12.01 -18.92
CA GLY A 16 -1.94 -10.67 -18.37
C GLY A 16 -3.04 -10.27 -17.38
N ILE A 17 -2.65 -9.90 -16.16
CA ILE A 17 -3.54 -9.48 -15.07
C ILE A 17 -3.53 -7.95 -14.95
N ILE A 18 -4.72 -7.36 -14.90
CA ILE A 18 -4.90 -5.92 -14.67
C ILE A 18 -5.41 -5.69 -13.25
N VAL A 19 -4.59 -5.05 -12.42
CA VAL A 19 -4.98 -4.56 -11.09
C VAL A 19 -5.25 -3.07 -11.18
N ALA A 20 -6.50 -2.66 -11.00
CA ALA A 20 -6.89 -1.26 -11.02
C ALA A 20 -6.83 -0.66 -9.62
N ARG A 21 -5.99 0.38 -9.44
CA ARG A 21 -5.82 1.08 -8.17
C ARG A 21 -6.67 2.34 -8.11
N THR A 22 -7.31 2.59 -6.96
CA THR A 22 -7.92 3.87 -6.62
C THR A 22 -7.33 4.43 -5.32
N ASP A 23 -7.04 5.73 -5.33
CA ASP A 23 -6.60 6.53 -4.18
C ASP A 23 -7.70 7.54 -3.76
N SER A 24 -8.93 7.34 -4.22
CA SER A 24 -10.02 8.29 -4.02
C SER A 24 -10.41 8.51 -2.57
N LEU A 25 -10.08 7.57 -1.67
CA LEU A 25 -10.40 7.70 -0.24
C LEU A 25 -9.80 8.98 0.36
N GLY A 26 -8.49 9.22 0.12
CA GLY A 26 -7.78 10.39 0.61
C GLY A 26 -7.79 11.59 -0.34
N ALA A 27 -8.28 11.44 -1.58
CA ALA A 27 -8.25 12.51 -2.56
C ALA A 27 -9.31 13.58 -2.27
N GLY A 28 -8.86 14.80 -1.95
CA GLY A 28 -9.75 15.94 -1.68
C GLY A 28 -10.03 16.83 -2.89
N LEU A 29 -9.22 16.71 -3.96
CA LEU A 29 -9.22 17.65 -5.08
C LEU A 29 -9.24 16.94 -6.43
N THR A 30 -9.83 17.60 -7.44
CA THR A 30 -9.76 17.17 -8.83
C THR A 30 -9.51 18.36 -9.76
N LYS A 31 -8.81 18.10 -10.86
CA LYS A 31 -8.58 19.09 -11.91
C LYS A 31 -9.71 19.12 -12.93
N GLN A 32 -10.44 18.03 -13.05
CA GLN A 32 -11.45 17.83 -14.09
C GLN A 32 -12.82 17.57 -13.49
N ILE A 33 -13.83 18.01 -14.20
CA ILE A 33 -15.23 17.65 -13.98
C ILE A 33 -15.56 16.56 -14.98
N ALA A 34 -16.26 15.52 -14.54
CA ALA A 34 -16.67 14.45 -15.43
C ALA A 34 -17.68 14.96 -16.48
N ILE A 35 -17.53 14.48 -17.71
CA ILE A 35 -18.48 14.77 -18.77
C ILE A 35 -19.71 13.88 -18.53
N THR A 36 -20.89 14.52 -18.55
CA THR A 36 -22.16 13.82 -18.45
C THR A 36 -22.95 14.11 -19.71
N ASN A 37 -23.66 13.13 -20.25
CA ASN A 37 -24.50 13.25 -21.41
C ASN A 37 -25.99 13.21 -21.02
N GLU A 38 -26.30 12.55 -19.90
CA GLU A 38 -27.64 12.40 -19.36
C GLU A 38 -27.63 12.22 -17.85
N GLU A 39 -28.79 12.49 -17.23
CA GLU A 39 -28.96 12.34 -15.79
C GLU A 39 -28.74 10.87 -15.37
N GLY A 40 -27.92 10.67 -14.32
CA GLY A 40 -27.62 9.36 -13.76
C GLY A 40 -26.55 8.57 -14.52
N ASP A 41 -25.95 9.11 -15.59
CA ASP A 41 -24.78 8.49 -16.21
C ASP A 41 -23.57 8.51 -15.29
N LEU A 42 -22.49 7.87 -15.70
CA LEU A 42 -21.27 7.76 -14.89
C LEU A 42 -20.66 9.14 -14.58
N GLY A 43 -20.74 10.08 -15.53
CA GLY A 43 -20.26 11.45 -15.34
C GLY A 43 -21.07 12.18 -14.27
N ASP A 44 -22.38 12.04 -14.28
CA ASP A 44 -23.30 12.60 -13.28
C ASP A 44 -23.03 12.02 -11.89
N GLN A 45 -22.81 10.71 -11.80
CA GLN A 45 -22.43 10.05 -10.55
C GLN A 45 -21.12 10.62 -9.96
N TYR A 46 -20.07 10.82 -10.78
CA TYR A 46 -18.82 11.44 -10.32
C TYR A 46 -19.01 12.90 -9.93
N ASN A 47 -19.78 13.66 -10.69
CA ASN A 47 -20.07 15.06 -10.38
C ASN A 47 -20.85 15.22 -9.08
N SER A 48 -21.64 14.22 -8.68
CA SER A 48 -22.40 14.24 -7.42
C SER A 48 -21.51 14.32 -6.18
N PHE A 49 -20.22 13.97 -6.28
CA PHE A 49 -19.26 14.03 -5.18
C PHE A 49 -18.58 15.39 -5.01
N LEU A 50 -18.76 16.31 -5.94
CA LEU A 50 -18.12 17.62 -5.88
C LEU A 50 -18.77 18.52 -4.82
N ASP A 51 -17.97 19.35 -4.18
CA ASP A 51 -18.46 20.49 -3.39
C ASP A 51 -18.99 21.55 -4.37
N VAL A 52 -20.17 22.09 -4.08
CA VAL A 52 -20.89 22.96 -4.98
C VAL A 52 -21.39 24.21 -4.25
N GLU A 53 -21.67 25.25 -5.03
CA GLU A 53 -22.33 26.45 -4.56
C GLU A 53 -23.59 26.72 -5.37
N GLU A 54 -24.60 27.26 -4.68
CA GLU A 54 -25.84 27.66 -5.35
C GLU A 54 -25.60 28.84 -6.30
N ILE A 55 -26.29 28.82 -7.42
CA ILE A 55 -26.22 29.86 -8.44
C ILE A 55 -27.31 30.86 -8.20
N SER A 56 -26.93 32.14 -8.21
CA SER A 56 -27.86 33.28 -8.26
C SER A 56 -27.52 34.17 -9.46
N SER A 57 -28.45 35.05 -9.81
CA SER A 57 -28.22 36.04 -10.87
C SER A 57 -27.02 36.97 -10.56
N GLU A 58 -26.63 37.07 -9.28
CA GLU A 58 -25.54 37.93 -8.80
C GLU A 58 -24.18 37.28 -8.89
N ASN A 59 -24.11 35.94 -8.85
CA ASN A 59 -22.83 35.21 -8.82
C ASN A 59 -22.55 34.38 -10.08
N MET A 60 -23.43 34.41 -11.09
CA MET A 60 -23.25 33.71 -12.35
C MET A 60 -22.36 34.51 -13.30
N ASN A 61 -21.28 33.85 -13.78
CA ASN A 61 -20.37 34.41 -14.75
C ASN A 61 -20.45 33.67 -16.09
N HIS A 62 -20.18 34.38 -17.18
CA HIS A 62 -20.11 33.75 -18.50
C HIS A 62 -18.92 32.76 -18.54
N GLY A 63 -19.17 31.53 -18.89
CA GLY A 63 -18.16 30.47 -18.96
C GLY A 63 -18.04 29.63 -17.70
N ASP A 64 -18.87 29.86 -16.69
CA ASP A 64 -18.96 28.96 -15.54
C ASP A 64 -19.40 27.55 -15.98
N VAL A 65 -18.75 26.55 -15.43
CA VAL A 65 -19.14 25.15 -15.60
C VAL A 65 -20.31 24.85 -14.67
N MET A 66 -21.37 24.28 -15.24
CA MET A 66 -22.57 23.90 -14.52
C MET A 66 -22.72 22.39 -14.52
N ILE A 67 -23.18 21.85 -13.41
CA ILE A 67 -23.52 20.43 -13.27
C ILE A 67 -24.92 20.26 -12.68
N SER A 68 -25.52 19.11 -12.92
CA SER A 68 -26.70 18.68 -12.16
C SER A 68 -26.28 17.99 -10.88
N GLN A 69 -26.89 18.34 -9.76
CA GLN A 69 -26.68 17.64 -8.48
C GLN A 69 -27.98 17.68 -7.67
N ASN A 70 -28.51 16.50 -7.31
CA ASN A 70 -29.78 16.37 -6.59
C ASN A 70 -30.95 17.07 -7.28
N GLY A 71 -31.01 16.99 -8.60
CA GLY A 71 -32.06 17.63 -9.42
C GLY A 71 -31.97 19.15 -9.52
N LYS A 72 -30.88 19.76 -9.08
CA LYS A 72 -30.61 21.21 -9.22
C LYS A 72 -29.39 21.44 -10.09
N VAL A 73 -29.45 22.52 -10.88
CA VAL A 73 -28.27 23.01 -11.60
C VAL A 73 -27.45 23.87 -10.66
N VAL A 74 -26.22 23.47 -10.45
CA VAL A 74 -25.28 24.07 -9.48
C VAL A 74 -23.91 24.31 -10.12
N ARG A 75 -23.10 25.15 -9.50
CA ARG A 75 -21.72 25.38 -9.92
C ARG A 75 -20.76 24.64 -8.98
N PRO A 76 -19.85 23.80 -9.52
CA PRO A 76 -18.77 23.23 -8.71
C PRO A 76 -17.89 24.33 -8.12
N LYS A 77 -17.60 24.20 -6.85
CA LYS A 77 -16.74 25.16 -6.13
C LYS A 77 -15.32 25.08 -6.63
N ARG A 78 -14.86 26.17 -7.24
CA ARG A 78 -13.51 26.27 -7.80
C ARG A 78 -12.60 27.00 -6.84
N LEU A 79 -11.47 26.38 -6.53
CA LEU A 79 -10.43 26.97 -5.69
C LEU A 79 -9.57 27.96 -6.49
N PRO A 80 -8.84 28.88 -5.82
CA PRO A 80 -7.89 29.80 -6.48
C PRO A 80 -6.81 29.08 -7.29
N SER A 81 -6.48 27.82 -6.95
CA SER A 81 -5.57 26.94 -7.69
C SER A 81 -6.13 26.39 -9.01
N ASN A 82 -7.35 26.77 -9.39
CA ASN A 82 -8.10 26.20 -10.52
C ASN A 82 -8.44 24.70 -10.37
N LEU A 83 -8.48 24.21 -9.15
CA LEU A 83 -8.93 22.86 -8.83
C LEU A 83 -10.36 22.91 -8.29
N TYR A 84 -11.07 21.78 -8.42
CA TYR A 84 -12.36 21.57 -7.81
C TYR A 84 -12.18 20.71 -6.55
N GLN A 85 -13.07 20.86 -5.59
CA GLN A 85 -13.02 20.15 -4.32
C GLN A 85 -14.11 19.09 -4.26
N PHE A 86 -13.73 17.91 -3.74
CA PHE A 86 -14.70 16.91 -3.36
C PHE A 86 -15.25 17.19 -1.96
N ARG A 87 -16.51 16.81 -1.73
CA ARG A 87 -17.05 16.78 -0.37
C ARG A 87 -16.26 15.76 0.49
N LYS A 88 -15.99 16.12 1.74
CA LYS A 88 -15.14 15.35 2.64
C LYS A 88 -15.68 13.93 2.97
N ASP A 89 -16.98 13.77 2.92
CA ASP A 89 -17.72 12.54 3.25
C ASP A 89 -17.86 11.55 2.08
N THR A 90 -17.21 11.83 0.95
CA THR A 90 -17.45 11.06 -0.29
C THR A 90 -16.31 10.09 -0.66
N GLY A 91 -15.27 9.99 0.14
CA GLY A 91 -14.08 9.20 -0.18
C GLY A 91 -14.39 7.72 -0.43
N GLU A 92 -15.12 7.07 0.47
CA GLU A 92 -15.50 5.66 0.32
C GLU A 92 -16.42 5.42 -0.87
N ALA A 93 -17.43 6.28 -1.05
CA ALA A 93 -18.35 6.17 -2.19
C ALA A 93 -17.63 6.32 -3.54
N ARG A 94 -16.60 7.19 -3.60
CA ARG A 94 -15.74 7.32 -4.79
C ARG A 94 -14.88 6.09 -5.03
N CYS A 95 -14.28 5.52 -3.98
CA CYS A 95 -13.54 4.26 -4.09
C CYS A 95 -14.41 3.11 -4.59
N ILE A 96 -15.65 3.04 -4.10
CA ILE A 96 -16.63 2.04 -4.53
C ILE A 96 -16.95 2.21 -6.01
N LEU A 97 -17.27 3.46 -6.44
CA LEU A 97 -17.59 3.75 -7.84
C LEU A 97 -16.42 3.49 -8.79
N ASP A 98 -15.21 3.93 -8.42
CA ASP A 98 -13.98 3.66 -9.17
C ASP A 98 -13.72 2.15 -9.33
N SER A 99 -13.91 1.40 -8.26
CA SER A 99 -13.71 -0.05 -8.25
C SER A 99 -14.71 -0.77 -9.14
N ILE A 100 -16.00 -0.45 -9.02
CA ILE A 100 -17.05 -1.02 -9.85
C ILE A 100 -16.80 -0.69 -11.33
N THR A 101 -16.53 0.57 -11.63
CA THR A 101 -16.25 1.03 -12.99
C THR A 101 -15.02 0.33 -13.57
N SER A 102 -13.97 0.16 -12.78
CA SER A 102 -12.75 -0.52 -13.20
C SER A 102 -13.00 -1.98 -13.54
N LEU A 103 -13.71 -2.71 -12.68
CA LEU A 103 -14.08 -4.11 -12.90
C LEU A 103 -14.98 -4.28 -14.13
N GLN A 104 -15.98 -3.42 -14.30
CA GLN A 104 -16.85 -3.43 -15.47
C GLN A 104 -16.12 -3.13 -16.77
N ASN A 105 -15.02 -2.38 -16.71
CA ASN A 105 -14.13 -2.11 -17.84
C ASN A 105 -13.01 -3.13 -18.04
N GLY A 106 -13.06 -4.27 -17.34
CA GLY A 106 -12.18 -5.41 -17.58
C GLY A 106 -10.91 -5.45 -16.72
N ALA A 107 -10.87 -4.78 -15.57
CA ALA A 107 -9.89 -5.08 -14.55
C ALA A 107 -10.16 -6.46 -13.92
N ASP A 108 -9.11 -7.21 -13.61
CA ASP A 108 -9.22 -8.53 -12.97
C ASP A 108 -9.33 -8.41 -11.46
N LEU A 109 -8.63 -7.44 -10.90
CA LEU A 109 -8.62 -7.12 -9.47
C LEU A 109 -8.66 -5.61 -9.27
N ILE A 110 -9.11 -5.22 -8.09
CA ILE A 110 -9.03 -3.82 -7.62
C ILE A 110 -8.02 -3.69 -6.49
N TRP A 111 -7.46 -2.51 -6.35
CA TRP A 111 -6.60 -2.12 -5.23
C TRP A 111 -7.12 -0.80 -4.68
N ILE A 112 -7.70 -0.85 -3.48
CA ILE A 112 -8.15 0.34 -2.77
C ILE A 112 -7.04 0.76 -1.80
N GLU A 113 -6.50 1.96 -1.97
CA GLU A 113 -5.55 2.54 -1.03
C GLU A 113 -6.32 3.15 0.14
N THR A 114 -5.94 2.78 1.37
CA THR A 114 -6.55 3.28 2.62
C THR A 114 -5.56 4.14 3.40
N GLU A 115 -6.08 4.93 4.36
CA GLU A 115 -5.24 5.77 5.21
C GLU A 115 -4.72 5.03 6.45
N LYS A 116 -5.38 3.95 6.82
CA LYS A 116 -5.04 3.10 7.97
C LYS A 116 -5.55 1.68 7.78
N PRO A 117 -4.96 0.69 8.46
CA PRO A 117 -5.39 -0.71 8.39
C PRO A 117 -6.63 -0.94 9.26
N HIS A 118 -7.82 -0.80 8.66
CA HIS A 118 -9.10 -1.00 9.35
C HIS A 118 -9.97 -2.00 8.60
N ILE A 119 -10.05 -3.24 9.09
CA ILE A 119 -10.75 -4.35 8.41
C ILE A 119 -12.22 -4.02 8.13
N GLY A 120 -12.93 -3.48 9.11
CA GLY A 120 -14.35 -3.14 8.96
C GLY A 120 -14.62 -2.11 7.85
N GLN A 121 -13.75 -1.11 7.67
CA GLN A 121 -13.86 -0.15 6.58
C GLN A 121 -13.68 -0.83 5.22
N ILE A 122 -12.66 -1.68 5.10
CA ILE A 122 -12.36 -2.42 3.87
C ILE A 122 -13.52 -3.36 3.53
N ALA A 123 -14.01 -4.11 4.52
CA ALA A 123 -15.14 -5.03 4.37
C ALA A 123 -16.41 -4.30 3.91
N GLY A 124 -16.74 -3.16 4.51
CA GLY A 124 -17.89 -2.36 4.14
C GLY A 124 -17.84 -1.89 2.69
N MET A 125 -16.70 -1.40 2.21
CA MET A 125 -16.52 -1.05 0.80
C MET A 125 -16.66 -2.27 -0.12
N MET A 126 -16.05 -3.40 0.25
CA MET A 126 -16.12 -4.63 -0.53
C MET A 126 -17.53 -5.21 -0.61
N ASP A 127 -18.32 -5.10 0.46
CA ASP A 127 -19.71 -5.52 0.45
C ASP A 127 -20.55 -4.71 -0.56
N GLU A 128 -20.37 -3.40 -0.61
CA GLU A 128 -21.05 -2.55 -1.61
C GLU A 128 -20.58 -2.87 -3.04
N ILE A 129 -19.31 -3.08 -3.27
CA ILE A 129 -18.76 -3.45 -4.58
C ILE A 129 -19.34 -4.80 -5.04
N LYS A 130 -19.39 -5.79 -4.14
CA LYS A 130 -19.89 -7.13 -4.44
C LYS A 130 -21.39 -7.20 -4.72
N LYS A 131 -22.18 -6.21 -4.30
CA LYS A 131 -23.59 -6.09 -4.72
C LYS A 131 -23.73 -5.91 -6.24
N VAL A 132 -22.76 -5.26 -6.87
CA VAL A 132 -22.74 -4.97 -8.31
C VAL A 132 -21.84 -5.97 -9.06
N VAL A 133 -20.70 -6.32 -8.51
CA VAL A 133 -19.72 -7.28 -9.08
C VAL A 133 -19.46 -8.40 -8.07
N PRO A 134 -20.28 -9.47 -8.02
CA PRO A 134 -20.23 -10.46 -6.97
C PRO A 134 -18.88 -11.18 -6.80
N ASN A 135 -18.11 -11.30 -7.88
CA ASN A 135 -16.80 -11.97 -7.89
C ASN A 135 -15.63 -11.00 -7.75
N ALA A 136 -15.86 -9.76 -7.32
CA ALA A 136 -14.80 -8.77 -7.10
C ALA A 136 -13.71 -9.32 -6.15
N LYS A 137 -12.44 -9.10 -6.53
CA LYS A 137 -11.26 -9.51 -5.78
C LYS A 137 -10.42 -8.29 -5.45
N LEU A 138 -9.98 -8.18 -4.21
CA LEU A 138 -9.22 -7.06 -3.70
C LEU A 138 -7.73 -7.44 -3.53
N VAL A 139 -6.85 -6.58 -4.01
CA VAL A 139 -5.44 -6.50 -3.63
C VAL A 139 -5.31 -5.43 -2.54
N TYR A 140 -4.61 -5.73 -1.47
CA TYR A 140 -4.43 -4.80 -0.36
C TYR A 140 -2.96 -4.55 -0.05
N ASN A 141 -2.62 -3.27 0.11
CA ASN A 141 -1.30 -2.85 0.51
C ASN A 141 -1.20 -2.75 2.04
N ASN A 142 -0.45 -3.66 2.65
CA ASN A 142 -0.04 -3.54 4.06
C ASN A 142 1.06 -2.46 4.14
N SER A 143 0.66 -1.22 3.94
CA SER A 143 1.59 -0.10 3.75
C SER A 143 2.50 0.12 4.95
N PRO A 144 3.83 0.22 4.77
CA PRO A 144 4.75 0.64 5.82
C PRO A 144 4.60 2.13 6.19
N SER A 145 3.82 2.89 5.43
CA SER A 145 3.45 4.28 5.77
C SER A 145 2.43 4.36 6.90
N PHE A 146 1.70 3.28 7.19
CA PHE A 146 0.79 3.24 8.32
C PHE A 146 1.57 3.20 9.62
N ASN A 147 1.11 3.95 10.61
CA ASN A 147 1.51 3.67 11.98
C ASN A 147 0.69 2.50 12.51
N TRP A 148 1.15 1.28 12.23
CA TRP A 148 0.47 0.05 12.60
C TRP A 148 0.19 -0.03 14.10
N THR A 149 1.22 0.22 14.92
CA THR A 149 1.10 0.18 16.38
C THR A 149 0.03 1.13 16.89
N LEU A 150 0.10 2.41 16.49
CA LEU A 150 -0.87 3.40 16.92
C LEU A 150 -2.29 3.04 16.45
N SER A 151 -2.44 2.66 15.18
CA SER A 151 -3.74 2.32 14.59
C SER A 151 -4.42 1.18 15.34
N PHE A 152 -3.69 0.12 15.66
CA PHE A 152 -4.27 -1.03 16.36
C PHE A 152 -4.47 -0.78 17.84
N ARG A 153 -3.55 -0.07 18.50
CA ARG A 153 -3.75 0.33 19.91
C ARG A 153 -4.99 1.23 20.07
N GLN A 154 -5.23 2.14 19.12
CA GLN A 154 -6.44 2.97 19.12
C GLN A 154 -7.72 2.14 18.89
N GLN A 155 -7.69 1.20 17.94
CA GLN A 155 -8.83 0.31 17.68
C GLN A 155 -9.15 -0.56 18.90
N VAL A 156 -8.13 -1.10 19.58
CA VAL A 156 -8.30 -1.87 20.82
C VAL A 156 -8.83 -0.98 21.95
N PHE A 157 -8.28 0.23 22.12
CA PHE A 157 -8.76 1.19 23.10
C PHE A 157 -10.24 1.52 22.90
N ASP A 158 -10.63 1.81 21.66
CA ASP A 158 -12.01 2.13 21.31
C ASP A 158 -12.93 0.92 21.61
N SER A 159 -12.52 -0.30 21.27
CA SER A 159 -13.25 -1.54 21.56
C SER A 159 -13.38 -1.83 23.06
N MET A 160 -12.31 -1.61 23.84
CA MET A 160 -12.33 -1.73 25.31
C MET A 160 -13.29 -0.72 25.92
N SER A 161 -13.29 0.52 25.43
CA SER A 161 -14.21 1.56 25.86
C SER A 161 -15.66 1.19 25.60
N GLU A 162 -15.96 0.68 24.40
CA GLU A 162 -17.30 0.25 24.00
C GLU A 162 -17.79 -0.95 24.80
N SER A 163 -16.90 -1.86 25.17
CA SER A 163 -17.23 -3.03 26.03
C SER A 163 -17.31 -2.70 27.52
N GLY A 164 -16.99 -1.48 27.93
CA GLY A 164 -17.02 -1.04 29.33
C GLY A 164 -15.84 -1.53 30.16
N GLU A 165 -14.74 -1.94 29.53
CA GLU A 165 -13.48 -2.24 30.21
C GLU A 165 -12.87 -0.95 30.80
N ASP A 166 -12.08 -1.08 31.86
CA ASP A 166 -11.40 0.07 32.48
C ASP A 166 -10.25 0.56 31.59
N ILE A 167 -10.43 1.72 31.01
CA ILE A 167 -9.44 2.40 30.16
C ILE A 167 -8.80 3.63 30.83
N SER A 168 -9.09 3.87 32.11
CA SER A 168 -8.65 5.07 32.84
C SER A 168 -7.13 5.26 32.94
N SER A 169 -6.37 4.18 32.77
CA SER A 169 -4.90 4.18 32.76
C SER A 169 -4.29 4.54 31.40
N TYR A 170 -5.10 4.70 30.35
CA TYR A 170 -4.64 4.92 28.99
C TYR A 170 -5.05 6.31 28.49
N GLU A 171 -4.16 6.93 27.72
CA GLU A 171 -4.43 8.18 27.01
C GLU A 171 -4.44 7.88 25.50
N ARG A 172 -5.62 7.98 24.88
CA ARG A 172 -5.83 7.57 23.48
C ARG A 172 -4.86 8.21 22.48
N ASP A 173 -4.47 9.45 22.71
CA ASP A 173 -3.55 10.18 21.80
C ASP A 173 -2.07 9.93 22.13
N ASP A 174 -1.74 9.27 23.24
CA ASP A 174 -0.38 8.97 23.69
C ASP A 174 -0.04 7.46 23.64
N LEU A 175 -0.85 6.64 22.97
CA LEU A 175 -0.71 5.17 22.96
C LEU A 175 0.59 4.67 22.31
N MET A 176 1.40 5.54 21.72
CA MET A 176 2.76 5.21 21.24
C MET A 176 3.82 5.27 22.33
N ASN A 177 3.48 5.74 23.52
CA ASN A 177 4.43 5.86 24.62
C ASN A 177 4.85 4.48 25.10
N GLU A 178 6.17 4.29 25.30
CA GLU A 178 6.79 3.04 25.75
C GLU A 178 6.22 2.53 27.08
N LYS A 179 5.65 3.42 27.92
CA LYS A 179 4.94 3.04 29.17
C LYS A 179 3.81 2.03 28.96
N TYR A 180 3.29 1.95 27.72
CA TYR A 180 2.18 1.06 27.37
C TYR A 180 2.62 -0.26 26.70
N ASP A 181 3.91 -0.46 26.38
CA ASP A 181 4.37 -1.60 25.58
C ASP A 181 4.09 -2.96 26.21
N ASP A 182 4.11 -3.05 27.53
CA ASP A 182 3.86 -4.30 28.28
C ASP A 182 2.41 -4.46 28.73
N THR A 183 1.51 -3.55 28.37
CA THR A 183 0.10 -3.57 28.82
C THR A 183 -0.73 -4.61 28.05
N ASP A 184 -1.88 -4.95 28.62
CA ASP A 184 -2.85 -5.86 27.97
C ASP A 184 -3.40 -5.23 26.68
N LEU A 185 -3.56 -3.90 26.63
CA LEU A 185 -3.95 -3.19 25.41
C LEU A 185 -2.92 -3.40 24.30
N ALA A 186 -1.63 -3.22 24.60
CA ALA A 186 -0.58 -3.42 23.60
C ALA A 186 -0.50 -4.87 23.12
N LYS A 187 -0.64 -5.84 24.00
CA LYS A 187 -0.67 -7.28 23.64
C LYS A 187 -1.86 -7.62 22.74
N LYS A 188 -3.05 -7.13 23.06
CA LYS A 188 -4.25 -7.29 22.20
C LYS A 188 -4.02 -6.66 20.83
N ALA A 189 -3.39 -5.48 20.76
CA ALA A 189 -3.07 -4.80 19.51
C ALA A 189 -2.04 -5.59 18.67
N ASP A 190 -0.98 -6.11 19.29
CA ASP A 190 0.03 -6.93 18.62
C ASP A 190 -0.56 -8.25 18.09
N ASP A 191 -1.47 -8.87 18.83
CA ASP A 191 -2.19 -10.06 18.38
C ASP A 191 -3.07 -9.75 17.17
N SER A 192 -3.75 -8.60 17.17
CA SER A 192 -4.54 -8.14 16.03
C SER A 192 -3.67 -7.81 14.80
N ILE A 193 -2.49 -7.22 14.99
CA ILE A 193 -1.52 -7.02 13.89
C ILE A 193 -1.05 -8.37 13.32
N ARG A 194 -0.76 -9.34 14.19
CA ARG A 194 -0.31 -10.68 13.80
C ARG A 194 -1.34 -11.43 12.97
N SER A 195 -2.62 -11.31 13.32
CA SER A 195 -3.72 -11.99 12.62
C SER A 195 -4.28 -11.18 11.43
N PHE A 196 -3.89 -9.90 11.28
CA PHE A 196 -4.50 -8.96 10.34
C PHE A 196 -4.71 -9.53 8.93
N GLN A 197 -3.69 -10.15 8.34
CA GLN A 197 -3.79 -10.66 6.97
C GLN A 197 -4.83 -11.78 6.86
N ALA A 198 -4.88 -12.68 7.84
CA ALA A 198 -5.84 -13.77 7.87
C ALA A 198 -7.27 -13.25 8.08
N ASP A 199 -7.45 -12.35 9.05
CA ASP A 199 -8.75 -11.77 9.38
C ASP A 199 -9.28 -10.89 8.25
N ALA A 200 -8.44 -10.03 7.67
CA ALA A 200 -8.81 -9.19 6.53
C ALA A 200 -9.14 -10.02 5.27
N SER A 201 -8.43 -11.12 5.03
CA SER A 201 -8.78 -12.04 3.94
C SER A 201 -10.14 -12.68 4.15
N LYS A 202 -10.44 -13.08 5.38
CA LYS A 202 -11.70 -13.75 5.73
C LYS A 202 -12.88 -12.77 5.74
N GLU A 203 -12.72 -11.59 6.32
CA GLU A 203 -13.82 -10.65 6.56
C GLU A 203 -14.05 -9.71 5.38
N ALA A 204 -12.97 -9.16 4.81
CA ALA A 204 -13.06 -8.25 3.67
C ALA A 204 -12.85 -8.93 2.30
N GLY A 205 -12.49 -10.22 2.28
CA GLY A 205 -12.28 -10.95 1.03
C GLY A 205 -11.04 -10.50 0.27
N ILE A 206 -9.98 -10.10 0.97
CA ILE A 206 -8.71 -9.73 0.34
C ILE A 206 -8.11 -10.99 -0.29
N PHE A 207 -7.89 -10.93 -1.60
CA PHE A 207 -7.35 -12.03 -2.39
C PHE A 207 -5.82 -12.05 -2.39
N HIS A 208 -5.20 -10.89 -2.37
CA HIS A 208 -3.75 -10.75 -2.42
C HIS A 208 -3.27 -9.62 -1.51
N HIS A 209 -2.38 -9.95 -0.59
CA HIS A 209 -1.69 -8.97 0.25
C HIS A 209 -0.32 -8.67 -0.32
N LEU A 210 0.06 -7.41 -0.31
CA LEU A 210 1.41 -6.97 -0.61
C LEU A 210 1.89 -6.00 0.48
N ILE A 211 3.19 -5.83 0.58
CA ILE A 211 3.83 -4.77 1.36
C ILE A 211 4.75 -3.99 0.43
N THR A 212 4.57 -2.68 0.37
CA THR A 212 5.41 -1.82 -0.46
C THR A 212 6.71 -1.47 0.26
N LEU A 213 7.83 -1.44 -0.48
CA LEU A 213 9.14 -0.99 0.01
C LEU A 213 9.71 -1.73 1.24
N PRO A 214 9.42 -3.03 1.52
CA PRO A 214 9.92 -3.68 2.72
C PRO A 214 11.43 -3.79 2.73
N THR A 215 12.04 -4.12 1.61
CA THR A 215 13.50 -4.18 1.43
C THR A 215 14.16 -2.81 1.59
N TYR A 216 13.53 -1.74 1.11
CA TYR A 216 14.03 -0.38 1.30
C TYR A 216 14.13 -0.02 2.79
N HIS A 217 13.06 -0.23 3.56
CA HIS A 217 13.04 0.07 5.00
C HIS A 217 14.01 -0.81 5.78
N THR A 218 14.05 -2.11 5.46
CA THR A 218 14.98 -3.05 6.10
C THR A 218 16.44 -2.68 5.79
N ALA A 219 16.76 -2.38 4.53
CA ALA A 219 18.10 -1.97 4.13
C ALA A 219 18.50 -0.64 4.77
N ALA A 220 17.60 0.34 4.81
CA ALA A 220 17.86 1.64 5.43
C ALA A 220 18.20 1.50 6.93
N LEU A 221 17.37 0.75 7.68
CA LEU A 221 17.60 0.50 9.10
C LEU A 221 18.92 -0.27 9.34
N SER A 222 19.17 -1.33 8.57
CA SER A 222 20.37 -2.15 8.71
C SER A 222 21.63 -1.36 8.37
N THR A 223 21.57 -0.51 7.35
CA THR A 223 22.69 0.35 6.95
C THR A 223 22.97 1.43 7.99
N ASP A 224 21.93 2.06 8.56
CA ASP A 224 22.08 3.05 9.63
C ASP A 224 22.71 2.43 10.88
N ASN A 225 22.25 1.24 11.29
CA ASN A 225 22.82 0.50 12.42
C ASN A 225 24.29 0.14 12.16
N LEU A 226 24.61 -0.38 10.98
CA LEU A 226 25.98 -0.69 10.58
C LEU A 226 26.87 0.56 10.63
N ALA A 227 26.40 1.68 10.11
CA ALA A 227 27.16 2.92 10.12
C ALA A 227 27.47 3.39 11.56
N LYS A 228 26.48 3.36 12.45
CA LYS A 228 26.64 3.74 13.86
C LYS A 228 27.63 2.85 14.60
N GLU A 229 27.57 1.56 14.37
CA GLU A 229 28.42 0.57 15.03
C GLU A 229 29.84 0.55 14.45
N TYR A 230 29.97 0.50 13.12
CA TYR A 230 31.26 0.39 12.42
C TYR A 230 32.12 1.65 12.58
N PHE A 231 31.53 2.83 12.46
CA PHE A 231 32.23 4.10 12.65
C PHE A 231 32.26 4.56 14.12
N GLY A 232 31.59 3.84 15.01
CA GLY A 232 31.62 4.06 16.45
C GLY A 232 32.76 3.31 17.15
N SER A 233 32.54 2.95 18.39
CA SER A 233 33.55 2.26 19.24
C SER A 233 33.77 0.80 18.86
N GLU A 234 32.80 0.16 18.18
CA GLU A 234 32.85 -1.28 17.91
C GLU A 234 33.66 -1.64 16.65
N GLY A 235 33.82 -0.73 15.69
CA GLY A 235 34.58 -0.97 14.47
C GLY A 235 34.13 -2.22 13.72
N MET A 236 35.08 -3.04 13.27
CA MET A 236 34.80 -4.30 12.60
C MET A 236 33.99 -5.30 13.44
N LEU A 237 34.05 -5.23 14.74
CA LEU A 237 33.26 -6.12 15.60
C LEU A 237 31.75 -5.84 15.45
N GLY A 238 31.36 -4.59 15.30
CA GLY A 238 29.96 -4.22 15.02
C GLY A 238 29.43 -4.95 13.80
N TYR A 239 30.14 -4.89 12.68
CA TYR A 239 29.78 -5.66 11.48
C TYR A 239 29.76 -7.18 11.71
N VAL A 240 30.86 -7.70 12.25
CA VAL A 240 31.01 -9.15 12.45
C VAL A 240 29.92 -9.72 13.36
N ALA A 241 29.64 -9.05 14.49
CA ALA A 241 28.68 -9.53 15.47
C ALA A 241 27.24 -9.43 14.98
N ASN A 242 26.89 -8.33 14.32
CA ASN A 242 25.51 -8.01 13.99
C ASN A 242 25.09 -8.43 12.58
N VAL A 243 26.04 -8.66 11.68
CA VAL A 243 25.78 -9.11 10.32
C VAL A 243 26.37 -10.49 10.08
N GLN A 244 27.70 -10.60 9.94
CA GLN A 244 28.36 -11.81 9.45
C GLN A 244 28.06 -13.07 10.30
N ARG A 245 28.15 -12.97 11.63
CA ARG A 245 27.83 -14.11 12.52
C ARG A 245 26.39 -14.56 12.42
N LYS A 246 25.45 -13.62 12.20
CA LYS A 246 24.02 -13.94 12.01
C LYS A 246 23.79 -14.63 10.68
N GLU A 247 24.35 -14.10 9.61
CA GLU A 247 24.27 -14.69 8.27
C GLU A 247 24.79 -16.15 8.28
N ILE A 248 25.94 -16.40 8.90
CA ILE A 248 26.50 -17.74 9.01
C ILE A 248 25.57 -18.68 9.79
N ARG A 249 25.06 -18.24 10.95
CA ARG A 249 24.21 -19.07 11.82
C ARG A 249 22.85 -19.37 11.20
N GLU A 250 22.32 -18.44 10.47
CA GLU A 250 20.99 -18.54 9.83
C GLU A 250 21.07 -19.15 8.44
N GLY A 251 22.28 -19.43 7.93
CA GLY A 251 22.49 -20.01 6.61
C GLY A 251 22.09 -19.08 5.47
N ILE A 252 22.28 -17.76 5.65
CA ILE A 252 21.95 -16.77 4.63
C ILE A 252 22.93 -16.89 3.44
N ALA A 253 22.38 -17.11 2.25
CA ALA A 253 23.19 -17.43 1.05
C ALA A 253 24.20 -16.33 0.69
N CYS A 254 23.92 -15.06 1.00
CA CYS A 254 24.82 -13.94 0.67
C CYS A 254 26.13 -13.94 1.44
N VAL A 255 26.28 -14.75 2.49
CA VAL A 255 27.58 -15.00 3.15
C VAL A 255 28.61 -15.48 2.10
N LYS A 256 28.16 -16.29 1.15
CA LYS A 256 28.96 -16.73 0.00
C LYS A 256 28.72 -15.82 -1.20
N HIS A 257 29.02 -14.53 -1.04
CA HIS A 257 28.66 -13.52 -2.03
C HIS A 257 29.29 -13.72 -3.43
N GLN A 258 30.47 -14.39 -3.52
CA GLN A 258 31.08 -14.75 -4.79
C GLN A 258 30.17 -15.74 -5.53
N ASN A 259 29.71 -16.81 -4.89
CA ASN A 259 28.80 -17.77 -5.48
C ASN A 259 27.48 -17.09 -5.85
N MET A 260 26.93 -16.30 -4.95
CA MET A 260 25.67 -15.58 -5.19
C MET A 260 25.76 -14.58 -6.34
N SER A 261 26.93 -13.96 -6.56
CA SER A 261 27.18 -13.05 -7.69
C SER A 261 27.49 -13.75 -9.02
N GLY A 262 27.55 -15.08 -9.02
CA GLY A 262 27.86 -15.88 -10.21
C GLY A 262 29.34 -15.98 -10.55
N SER A 263 30.24 -15.71 -9.59
CA SER A 263 31.70 -15.84 -9.80
C SER A 263 32.10 -17.27 -10.21
N ASP A 264 31.43 -18.27 -9.63
CA ASP A 264 31.69 -19.69 -9.95
C ASP A 264 31.42 -19.97 -11.44
N MET A 265 30.29 -19.47 -11.97
CA MET A 265 29.99 -19.63 -13.40
C MET A 265 31.05 -18.94 -14.27
N GLY A 266 31.52 -17.77 -13.86
CA GLY A 266 32.62 -17.06 -14.57
C GLY A 266 33.94 -17.82 -14.51
N ASP A 267 34.25 -18.44 -13.37
CA ASP A 267 35.44 -19.23 -13.17
C ASP A 267 35.38 -20.56 -13.94
N ASP A 268 34.23 -21.24 -13.98
CA ASP A 268 34.00 -22.43 -14.82
C ASP A 268 34.18 -22.14 -16.29
N HIS A 269 33.68 -21.01 -16.77
CA HIS A 269 33.94 -20.59 -18.18
C HIS A 269 35.42 -20.37 -18.48
N LYS A 270 36.14 -19.70 -17.54
CA LYS A 270 37.60 -19.50 -17.74
C LYS A 270 38.32 -20.83 -17.74
N GLU A 271 38.00 -21.75 -16.83
CA GLU A 271 38.60 -23.08 -16.77
C GLU A 271 38.31 -23.89 -18.03
N TYR A 272 37.09 -23.80 -18.57
CA TYR A 272 36.74 -24.47 -19.83
C TYR A 272 37.64 -24.06 -21.02
N PHE A 273 38.00 -22.77 -21.11
CA PHE A 273 38.81 -22.26 -22.23
C PHE A 273 40.31 -22.28 -21.96
N ALA A 274 40.74 -22.14 -20.71
CA ALA A 274 42.18 -22.01 -20.36
C ALA A 274 42.73 -23.15 -19.49
N GLY A 275 41.88 -24.11 -19.15
CA GLY A 275 42.27 -25.22 -18.29
C GLY A 275 42.80 -24.77 -16.91
N ASP A 276 43.73 -25.55 -16.35
CA ASP A 276 44.29 -25.29 -15.02
C ASP A 276 45.09 -23.97 -14.93
N ALA A 277 45.41 -23.34 -16.06
CA ALA A 277 46.06 -22.03 -16.08
C ALA A 277 45.09 -20.86 -15.85
N ALA A 278 43.78 -21.10 -15.74
CA ALA A 278 42.80 -20.06 -15.50
C ALA A 278 42.99 -19.43 -14.13
N LEU A 279 43.04 -18.09 -14.08
CA LEU A 279 42.96 -17.33 -12.83
C LEU A 279 41.52 -17.27 -12.38
N LYS A 280 41.20 -17.92 -11.28
CA LYS A 280 39.85 -17.98 -10.69
C LYS A 280 39.65 -16.89 -9.66
N ALA A 281 38.49 -16.23 -9.66
CA ALA A 281 38.13 -15.22 -8.69
C ALA A 281 37.85 -15.86 -7.30
N ALA A 282 37.24 -17.05 -7.28
CA ALA A 282 36.96 -17.85 -6.07
C ALA A 282 37.88 -19.07 -5.96
N GLY A 283 39.12 -18.97 -6.43
CA GLY A 283 40.06 -20.06 -6.45
C GLY A 283 40.63 -20.42 -5.09
N LYS A 284 41.31 -21.59 -5.04
CA LYS A 284 41.91 -22.18 -3.83
C LYS A 284 42.82 -21.22 -3.08
N ASP A 285 43.55 -20.37 -3.78
CA ASP A 285 44.52 -19.42 -3.20
C ASP A 285 43.90 -18.04 -2.93
N ASN A 286 42.59 -17.91 -3.09
CA ASN A 286 41.88 -16.64 -2.93
C ASN A 286 40.74 -16.80 -1.91
N THR A 287 39.51 -17.07 -2.35
CA THR A 287 38.32 -17.02 -1.48
C THR A 287 37.61 -18.37 -1.27
N MET A 288 38.06 -19.43 -1.95
CA MET A 288 37.39 -20.75 -2.01
C MET A 288 37.07 -21.37 -0.64
N ASN A 289 37.88 -21.12 0.40
CA ASN A 289 37.76 -21.75 1.72
C ASN A 289 37.48 -20.72 2.82
N GLN A 290 36.95 -19.54 2.50
CA GLN A 290 36.73 -18.51 3.52
C GLN A 290 35.41 -18.73 4.30
N PHE A 291 34.46 -19.48 3.72
CA PHE A 291 33.17 -19.76 4.38
C PHE A 291 32.72 -21.22 4.13
#